data_db787bda6009ca75033d5e4e23091b31
#
_entry.id   db787bda6009ca75033d5e4e23091b31
#
_cell.length_a   1.000
_cell.length_b   1.000
_cell.length_c   1.000
_cell.angle_alpha   90.00
_cell.angle_beta   90.00
_cell.angle_gamma   90.00
#
_symmetry.space_group_name_H-M   'P 1'
#
loop_
_entity.id
_entity.type
_entity.pdbx_description
1 polymer ?
#
loop_
_entity_poly.entity_id
_entity_poly.type
_entity_poly.pdbx_seq_one_letter_code
_entity_poly.pdbx_strand_id
1 'polypeptide(L)'
;DYNIEKNGYIWHTTGSGKTLTSFKTAQLATSLEYIDKVLFVVDRKDLDYQTMKEYDRFEKGAANSNTSTIVLKRQLENDNAKIIITTIQKLDTFIEKNKDHAIFNKHVVLVFDECHRSQFGDMHVKITKSFKKYHIFGFTGTPIFADNAGAGKHYNLRTTPQAFGDKLHTYTIVDAINDSNVLPFRIDYIKTIKEKSGINDEQVKAIDREKALLEPRRIAEVVKYIREHFEQKTKRNRESFGFTVLTNVQEVASSKKRNEIEEKKQRVRMTGFNSIFAVSSIDAAKLYYMEFQKQMKEATEAQRLRIATIYSYGVNEEVTDDFVEDENSENTDGLDQSSRDFLDMAITDYNEMFKTNYDTSSDKFQNYYKDVS
;
A
#
# COMPACT_ATOMS: atom_id res chain seq x y z
N ASP A 1 11.89 35.08 10.96
CA ASP A 1 11.61 35.14 9.52
C ASP A 1 10.91 33.88 9.08
N TYR A 2 9.62 34.04 8.87
CA TYR A 2 8.71 32.98 8.47
C TYR A 2 8.91 32.66 7.00
N ASN A 3 9.69 31.64 6.69
CA ASN A 3 9.82 31.20 5.31
C ASN A 3 8.82 30.05 5.06
N ILE A 4 7.64 30.41 4.56
CA ILE A 4 6.53 29.50 4.20
C ILE A 4 6.95 28.51 3.07
N GLU A 5 8.07 28.76 2.42
CA GLU A 5 8.52 28.00 1.25
C GLU A 5 9.41 26.78 1.57
N LYS A 6 9.66 26.46 2.84
CA LYS A 6 10.45 25.29 3.22
C LYS A 6 9.58 24.04 3.27
N ASN A 7 9.42 23.43 2.12
CA ASN A 7 8.82 22.10 1.92
C ASN A 7 9.94 21.06 1.79
N GLY A 8 9.60 19.77 1.90
CA GLY A 8 10.61 18.75 1.70
C GLY A 8 10.07 17.33 1.69
N TYR A 9 10.95 16.39 1.36
CA TYR A 9 10.62 14.98 1.42
C TYR A 9 11.67 14.16 2.18
N ILE A 10 11.20 13.05 2.73
CA ILE A 10 11.98 12.07 3.47
C ILE A 10 12.00 10.77 2.64
N TRP A 11 13.19 10.35 2.25
CA TRP A 11 13.41 9.10 1.53
C TRP A 11 13.79 7.99 2.51
N HIS A 12 12.79 7.25 2.94
CA HIS A 12 12.97 6.12 3.85
C HIS A 12 12.41 4.84 3.23
N THR A 13 13.20 3.77 3.23
CA THR A 13 12.76 2.46 2.75
C THR A 13 11.65 1.88 3.61
N THR A 14 10.95 0.87 3.11
CA THR A 14 9.96 0.11 3.88
C THR A 14 10.63 -0.54 5.09
N GLY A 15 9.95 -0.55 6.24
CA GLY A 15 10.49 -1.10 7.50
C GLY A 15 11.45 -0.17 8.26
N SER A 16 11.76 1.01 7.74
CA SER A 16 12.68 2.00 8.35
C SER A 16 12.06 2.88 9.45
N GLY A 17 10.78 2.69 9.77
CA GLY A 17 10.08 3.52 10.74
C GLY A 17 9.49 4.82 10.17
N LYS A 18 9.14 4.83 8.86
CA LYS A 18 8.44 5.99 8.23
C LYS A 18 7.25 6.47 9.06
N THR A 19 6.37 5.54 9.47
CA THR A 19 5.15 5.85 10.22
C THR A 19 5.46 6.49 11.57
N LEU A 20 6.48 6.00 12.29
CA LEU A 20 6.92 6.62 13.54
C LEU A 20 7.50 8.02 13.32
N THR A 21 8.32 8.20 12.28
CA THR A 21 8.93 9.49 11.94
C THR A 21 7.85 10.50 11.53
N SER A 22 6.88 10.09 10.71
CA SER A 22 5.77 10.94 10.26
C SER A 22 4.86 11.33 11.42
N PHE A 23 4.55 10.40 12.33
CA PHE A 23 3.81 10.68 13.56
C PHE A 23 4.54 11.70 14.44
N LYS A 24 5.84 11.50 14.67
CA LYS A 24 6.64 12.42 15.49
C LYS A 24 6.72 13.81 14.85
N THR A 25 6.83 13.86 13.52
CA THR A 25 6.77 15.13 12.77
C THR A 25 5.43 15.82 12.98
N ALA A 26 4.31 15.11 12.87
CA ALA A 26 2.98 15.63 13.11
C ALA A 26 2.81 16.13 14.55
N GLN A 27 3.24 15.33 15.54
CA GLN A 27 3.17 15.70 16.97
C GLN A 27 3.99 16.96 17.28
N LEU A 28 5.22 17.07 16.76
CA LEU A 28 6.05 18.26 16.94
C LEU A 28 5.44 19.47 16.24
N ALA A 29 4.88 19.31 15.04
CA ALA A 29 4.22 20.39 14.33
C ALA A 29 3.02 20.95 15.13
N THR A 30 2.21 20.10 15.77
CA THR A 30 1.07 20.56 16.59
C THR A 30 1.49 21.32 17.86
N SER A 31 2.74 21.23 18.30
CA SER A 31 3.27 21.98 19.43
C SER A 31 3.67 23.41 19.07
N LEU A 32 3.71 23.73 17.77
CA LEU A 32 4.02 25.08 17.28
C LEU A 32 2.75 25.94 17.32
N GLU A 33 2.78 27.05 18.03
CA GLU A 33 1.61 27.91 18.26
C GLU A 33 0.96 28.42 16.96
N TYR A 34 1.75 28.58 15.90
CA TYR A 34 1.29 29.06 14.60
C TYR A 34 0.69 28.00 13.70
N ILE A 35 0.78 26.71 14.05
CA ILE A 35 0.18 25.62 13.29
C ILE A 35 -1.20 25.31 13.84
N ASP A 36 -2.20 25.50 13.00
CA ASP A 36 -3.59 25.23 13.36
C ASP A 36 -3.89 23.72 13.32
N LYS A 37 -3.44 23.03 12.24
CA LYS A 37 -3.73 21.60 12.01
C LYS A 37 -2.62 20.91 11.25
N VAL A 38 -2.53 19.60 11.46
CA VAL A 38 -1.74 18.68 10.63
C VAL A 38 -2.70 17.73 9.90
N LEU A 39 -2.61 17.71 8.58
CA LEU A 39 -3.38 16.79 7.73
C LEU A 39 -2.42 15.71 7.21
N PHE A 40 -2.61 14.49 7.68
CA PHE A 40 -1.89 13.33 7.20
C PHE A 40 -2.67 12.70 6.06
N VAL A 41 -2.12 12.81 4.85
CA VAL A 41 -2.79 12.43 3.60
C VAL A 41 -2.21 11.11 3.10
N VAL A 42 -3.05 10.09 3.04
CA VAL A 42 -2.72 8.76 2.53
C VAL A 42 -3.37 8.53 1.15
N ASP A 43 -2.77 7.64 0.37
CA ASP A 43 -3.28 7.31 -0.97
C ASP A 43 -4.53 6.41 -0.92
N ARG A 44 -4.64 5.51 0.06
CA ARG A 44 -5.71 4.51 0.15
C ARG A 44 -6.34 4.45 1.54
N LYS A 45 -7.61 4.04 1.60
CA LYS A 45 -8.37 3.84 2.85
C LYS A 45 -7.76 2.80 3.79
N ASP A 46 -7.22 1.71 3.24
CA ASP A 46 -6.57 0.67 4.04
C ASP A 46 -5.38 1.23 4.81
N LEU A 47 -4.64 2.16 4.18
CA LEU A 47 -3.54 2.87 4.82
C LEU A 47 -4.02 3.86 5.89
N ASP A 48 -5.21 4.47 5.71
CA ASP A 48 -5.84 5.35 6.71
C ASP A 48 -6.04 4.58 8.03
N TYR A 49 -6.67 3.41 7.98
CA TYR A 49 -6.93 2.58 9.17
C TYR A 49 -5.65 1.99 9.79
N GLN A 50 -4.70 1.52 8.97
CA GLN A 50 -3.43 1.00 9.46
C GLN A 50 -2.59 2.10 10.11
N THR A 51 -2.49 3.26 9.46
CA THR A 51 -1.79 4.42 9.99
C THR A 51 -2.41 4.89 11.31
N MET A 52 -3.75 4.90 11.38
CA MET A 52 -4.47 5.26 12.60
C MET A 52 -4.15 4.29 13.75
N LYS A 53 -4.17 2.98 13.50
CA LYS A 53 -3.78 1.97 14.49
C LYS A 53 -2.35 2.14 14.97
N GLU A 54 -1.44 2.46 14.07
CA GLU A 54 -0.04 2.69 14.45
C GLU A 54 0.14 3.97 15.24
N TYR A 55 -0.57 5.05 14.87
CA TYR A 55 -0.55 6.29 15.63
C TYR A 55 -1.13 6.11 17.04
N ASP A 56 -2.22 5.36 17.17
CA ASP A 56 -2.80 5.02 18.47
C ASP A 56 -1.87 4.15 19.35
N ARG A 57 -0.94 3.38 18.75
CA ARG A 57 0.11 2.68 19.49
C ARG A 57 1.15 3.62 20.08
N PHE A 58 1.43 4.74 19.39
CA PHE A 58 2.40 5.72 19.88
C PHE A 58 1.77 6.64 20.92
N GLU A 59 0.54 7.11 20.67
CA GLU A 59 -0.23 7.94 21.58
C GLU A 59 -1.72 7.80 21.28
N LYS A 60 -2.46 7.17 22.19
CA LYS A 60 -3.88 6.89 22.02
C LYS A 60 -4.71 8.17 21.89
N GLY A 61 -5.48 8.29 20.81
CA GLY A 61 -6.34 9.44 20.54
C GLY A 61 -5.59 10.69 20.06
N ALA A 62 -4.30 10.56 19.71
CA ALA A 62 -3.51 11.68 19.19
C ALA A 62 -3.95 12.11 17.79
N ALA A 63 -4.53 11.19 17.01
CA ALA A 63 -4.96 11.43 15.65
C ALA A 63 -6.44 11.06 15.45
N ASN A 64 -7.05 11.66 14.44
CA ASN A 64 -8.45 11.45 14.09
C ASN A 64 -8.55 10.97 12.65
N SER A 65 -9.05 9.77 12.41
CA SER A 65 -9.41 9.30 11.08
C SER A 65 -10.84 9.68 10.73
N ASN A 66 -11.19 9.58 9.47
CA ASN A 66 -12.53 9.90 8.98
C ASN A 66 -13.06 8.82 8.03
N THR A 67 -14.32 8.45 8.22
CA THR A 67 -15.03 7.49 7.39
C THR A 67 -15.70 8.15 6.18
N SER A 68 -15.94 9.46 6.24
CA SER A 68 -16.62 10.20 5.18
C SER A 68 -16.16 11.66 5.10
N THR A 69 -16.45 12.34 4.00
CA THR A 69 -16.20 13.77 3.81
C THR A 69 -16.94 14.64 4.84
N ILE A 70 -18.11 14.19 5.33
CA ILE A 70 -18.87 14.89 6.37
C ILE A 70 -18.12 14.85 7.71
N VAL A 71 -17.57 13.68 8.07
CA VAL A 71 -16.75 13.52 9.28
C VAL A 71 -15.47 14.35 9.16
N LEU A 72 -14.80 14.31 8.00
CA LEU A 72 -13.64 15.16 7.72
C LEU A 72 -13.95 16.64 7.95
N LYS A 73 -15.07 17.14 7.42
CA LYS A 73 -15.50 18.53 7.61
C LYS A 73 -15.64 18.88 9.09
N ARG A 74 -16.33 18.05 9.89
CA ARG A 74 -16.48 18.26 11.34
C ARG A 74 -15.13 18.30 12.07
N GLN A 75 -14.19 17.42 11.68
CA GLN A 75 -12.85 17.39 12.26
C GLN A 75 -12.04 18.64 11.90
N LEU A 76 -12.16 19.14 10.67
CA LEU A 76 -11.52 20.37 10.22
C LEU A 76 -12.04 21.60 10.97
N GLU A 77 -13.32 21.61 11.34
CA GLU A 77 -13.98 22.65 12.13
C GLU A 77 -13.70 22.54 13.64
N ASN A 78 -13.34 21.36 14.15
CA ASN A 78 -13.09 21.11 15.56
C ASN A 78 -11.64 21.48 15.95
N ASP A 79 -11.45 22.53 16.72
CA ASP A 79 -10.12 23.01 17.13
C ASP A 79 -9.34 22.02 18.00
N ASN A 80 -9.99 21.04 18.63
CA ASN A 80 -9.33 19.99 19.41
C ASN A 80 -8.74 18.86 18.52
N ALA A 81 -9.25 18.68 17.29
CA ALA A 81 -8.74 17.71 16.34
C ALA A 81 -7.50 18.29 15.64
N LYS A 82 -6.33 18.19 16.26
CA LYS A 82 -5.08 18.77 15.74
C LYS A 82 -4.46 17.94 14.62
N ILE A 83 -4.44 16.61 14.73
CA ILE A 83 -3.93 15.68 13.72
C ILE A 83 -5.11 14.96 13.09
N ILE A 84 -5.26 15.08 11.77
CA ILE A 84 -6.36 14.46 11.02
C ILE A 84 -5.74 13.60 9.93
N ILE A 85 -6.06 12.30 9.93
CA ILE A 85 -5.65 11.34 8.91
C ILE A 85 -6.79 11.23 7.90
N THR A 86 -6.50 11.41 6.62
CA THR A 86 -7.51 11.36 5.55
C THR A 86 -6.91 10.84 4.25
N THR A 87 -7.77 10.36 3.34
CA THR A 87 -7.31 10.02 1.99
C THR A 87 -7.26 11.24 1.09
N ILE A 88 -6.41 11.19 0.07
CA ILE A 88 -6.30 12.27 -0.92
C ILE A 88 -7.64 12.54 -1.62
N GLN A 89 -8.42 11.49 -1.90
CA GLN A 89 -9.74 11.57 -2.54
C GLN A 89 -10.77 12.29 -1.66
N LYS A 90 -10.83 11.95 -0.35
CA LYS A 90 -11.74 12.64 0.57
C LYS A 90 -11.40 14.11 0.71
N LEU A 91 -10.09 14.43 0.75
CA LEU A 91 -9.63 15.81 0.84
C LEU A 91 -9.95 16.58 -0.45
N ASP A 92 -9.76 15.97 -1.61
CA ASP A 92 -10.10 16.55 -2.91
C ASP A 92 -11.60 16.83 -3.02
N THR A 93 -12.45 15.85 -2.71
CA THR A 93 -13.92 16.01 -2.69
C THR A 93 -14.36 17.07 -1.68
N PHE A 94 -13.72 17.15 -0.52
CA PHE A 94 -14.01 18.20 0.45
C PHE A 94 -13.71 19.59 -0.12
N ILE A 95 -12.59 19.77 -0.79
CA ILE A 95 -12.17 21.03 -1.41
C ILE A 95 -13.19 21.46 -2.49
N GLU A 96 -13.61 20.53 -3.33
CA GLU A 96 -14.61 20.82 -4.39
C GLU A 96 -15.94 21.31 -3.83
N LYS A 97 -16.43 20.66 -2.78
CA LYS A 97 -17.73 20.97 -2.18
C LYS A 97 -17.71 22.17 -1.21
N ASN A 98 -16.54 22.65 -0.77
CA ASN A 98 -16.41 23.68 0.26
C ASN A 98 -15.35 24.74 -0.08
N LYS A 99 -15.42 25.35 -1.28
CA LYS A 99 -14.40 26.28 -1.82
C LYS A 99 -14.03 27.46 -0.91
N ASP A 100 -14.97 27.93 -0.11
CA ASP A 100 -14.79 29.10 0.77
C ASP A 100 -14.60 28.73 2.24
N HIS A 101 -14.26 27.47 2.53
CA HIS A 101 -14.12 27.00 3.91
C HIS A 101 -12.95 27.68 4.64
N ALA A 102 -13.17 28.05 5.92
CA ALA A 102 -12.20 28.81 6.73
C ALA A 102 -10.84 28.11 6.87
N ILE A 103 -10.79 26.78 6.78
CA ILE A 103 -9.55 25.98 6.88
C ILE A 103 -8.49 26.39 5.86
N PHE A 104 -8.89 26.84 4.67
CA PHE A 104 -7.95 27.26 3.63
C PHE A 104 -7.17 28.53 3.95
N ASN A 105 -7.61 29.28 4.96
CA ASN A 105 -6.89 30.46 5.46
C ASN A 105 -6.05 30.14 6.72
N LYS A 106 -6.26 28.98 7.36
CA LYS A 106 -5.49 28.51 8.51
C LYS A 106 -4.11 28.02 8.07
N HIS A 107 -3.18 28.00 9.02
CA HIS A 107 -1.84 27.49 8.77
C HIS A 107 -1.80 25.99 9.03
N VAL A 108 -1.58 25.20 7.98
CA VAL A 108 -1.65 23.75 8.05
C VAL A 108 -0.32 23.11 7.66
N VAL A 109 -0.06 21.93 8.22
CA VAL A 109 1.00 21.05 7.76
C VAL A 109 0.36 19.87 7.01
N LEU A 110 0.77 19.67 5.77
CA LEU A 110 0.35 18.56 4.92
C LEU A 110 1.45 17.50 4.92
N VAL A 111 1.16 16.32 5.42
CA VAL A 111 2.08 15.18 5.42
C VAL A 111 1.52 14.12 4.46
N PHE A 112 2.26 13.82 3.40
CA PHE A 112 1.88 12.81 2.41
C PHE A 112 2.68 11.53 2.62
N ASP A 113 1.99 10.44 2.88
CA ASP A 113 2.62 9.10 2.88
C ASP A 113 2.58 8.49 1.48
N GLU A 114 3.57 7.63 1.17
CA GLU A 114 3.81 7.07 -0.16
C GLU A 114 3.67 8.15 -1.26
N CYS A 115 4.26 9.29 -1.01
CA CYS A 115 4.05 10.54 -1.76
C CYS A 115 4.35 10.42 -3.27
N HIS A 116 5.13 9.43 -3.69
CA HIS A 116 5.39 9.13 -5.10
C HIS A 116 4.12 8.75 -5.88
N ARG A 117 3.07 8.27 -5.20
CA ARG A 117 1.79 7.92 -5.83
C ARG A 117 0.89 9.14 -6.04
N SER A 118 0.92 10.08 -5.10
CA SER A 118 0.02 11.24 -5.07
C SER A 118 0.58 12.49 -5.75
N GLN A 119 1.89 12.54 -6.04
CA GLN A 119 2.59 13.77 -6.42
C GLN A 119 2.26 14.31 -7.83
N PHE A 120 1.73 13.48 -8.73
CA PHE A 120 1.53 13.87 -10.14
C PHE A 120 0.06 14.08 -10.52
N GLY A 121 -0.87 13.93 -9.58
CA GLY A 121 -2.29 14.02 -9.85
C GLY A 121 -2.83 15.45 -9.79
N ASP A 122 -3.94 15.67 -10.50
CA ASP A 122 -4.72 16.90 -10.44
C ASP A 122 -5.17 17.22 -9.00
N MET A 123 -5.41 16.17 -8.18
CA MET A 123 -5.75 16.29 -6.75
C MET A 123 -4.65 16.96 -5.94
N HIS A 124 -3.37 16.57 -6.13
CA HIS A 124 -2.25 17.22 -5.43
C HIS A 124 -2.17 18.72 -5.76
N VAL A 125 -2.29 19.06 -7.05
CA VAL A 125 -2.29 20.46 -7.51
C VAL A 125 -3.47 21.23 -6.92
N LYS A 126 -4.65 20.63 -6.86
CA LYS A 126 -5.85 21.24 -6.28
C LYS A 126 -5.68 21.50 -4.79
N ILE A 127 -5.16 20.51 -4.03
CA ILE A 127 -4.90 20.64 -2.60
C ILE A 127 -3.93 21.79 -2.35
N THR A 128 -2.77 21.81 -3.01
CA THR A 128 -1.74 22.81 -2.79
C THR A 128 -2.18 24.22 -3.22
N LYS A 129 -3.06 24.36 -4.20
CA LYS A 129 -3.65 25.66 -4.60
C LYS A 129 -4.74 26.17 -3.65
N SER A 130 -5.41 25.28 -2.92
CA SER A 130 -6.52 25.63 -2.05
C SER A 130 -6.06 26.20 -0.72
N PHE A 131 -5.01 25.67 -0.12
CA PHE A 131 -4.46 26.15 1.13
C PHE A 131 -3.54 27.35 0.90
N LYS A 132 -3.78 28.46 1.63
CA LYS A 132 -2.98 29.70 1.47
C LYS A 132 -1.71 29.71 2.31
N LYS A 133 -1.70 29.01 3.43
CA LYS A 133 -0.57 28.91 4.36
C LYS A 133 -0.35 27.45 4.73
N TYR A 134 0.67 26.84 4.14
CA TYR A 134 0.96 25.45 4.41
C TYR A 134 2.45 25.11 4.33
N HIS A 135 2.82 24.06 5.04
CA HIS A 135 4.05 23.32 4.82
C HIS A 135 3.69 21.94 4.30
N ILE A 136 4.50 21.39 3.38
CA ILE A 136 4.27 20.08 2.80
C ILE A 136 5.49 19.18 3.02
N PHE A 137 5.22 17.97 3.54
CA PHE A 137 6.24 16.95 3.74
C PHE A 137 5.81 15.65 3.06
N GLY A 138 6.69 15.14 2.17
CA GLY A 138 6.48 13.85 1.52
C GLY A 138 7.31 12.75 2.17
N PHE A 139 6.70 11.60 2.45
CA PHE A 139 7.39 10.39 2.89
C PHE A 139 7.29 9.33 1.79
N THR A 140 8.41 8.73 1.41
CA THR A 140 8.41 7.69 0.38
C THR A 140 9.63 6.79 0.48
N GLY A 141 9.44 5.50 0.14
CA GLY A 141 10.54 4.55 -0.06
C GLY A 141 11.11 4.59 -1.48
N THR A 142 10.38 5.14 -2.44
CA THR A 142 10.68 5.11 -3.88
C THR A 142 10.47 6.47 -4.51
N PRO A 143 11.32 7.47 -4.21
CA PRO A 143 11.20 8.79 -4.83
C PRO A 143 11.38 8.71 -6.35
N ILE A 144 10.72 9.62 -7.07
CA ILE A 144 10.80 9.72 -8.51
C ILE A 144 11.80 10.83 -8.85
N PHE A 145 12.80 10.47 -9.63
CA PHE A 145 13.83 11.34 -10.18
C PHE A 145 13.66 11.48 -11.69
N ALA A 146 14.47 12.32 -12.33
CA ALA A 146 14.39 12.56 -13.77
C ALA A 146 14.53 11.28 -14.61
N ASP A 147 15.38 10.36 -14.17
CA ASP A 147 15.70 9.12 -14.89
C ASP A 147 14.55 8.09 -14.89
N ASN A 148 13.66 8.18 -13.90
CA ASN A 148 12.51 7.26 -13.77
C ASN A 148 11.16 7.98 -13.83
N ALA A 149 11.15 9.25 -14.19
CA ALA A 149 9.93 10.04 -14.33
C ALA A 149 9.16 9.65 -15.59
N GLY A 150 7.89 9.30 -15.46
CA GLY A 150 6.99 9.05 -16.59
C GLY A 150 6.58 10.33 -17.33
N ALA A 151 5.86 10.16 -18.45
CA ALA A 151 5.27 11.25 -19.23
C ALA A 151 3.99 11.80 -18.57
N GLY A 152 4.09 12.37 -17.37
CA GLY A 152 2.94 12.93 -16.66
C GLY A 152 2.38 14.22 -17.29
N LYS A 153 1.09 14.52 -17.08
CA LYS A 153 0.39 15.72 -17.59
C LYS A 153 1.01 17.04 -17.07
N HIS A 154 1.56 17.04 -15.86
CA HIS A 154 2.13 18.24 -15.23
C HIS A 154 3.66 18.24 -15.32
N TYR A 155 4.20 18.96 -16.28
CA TYR A 155 5.65 19.02 -16.52
C TYR A 155 6.47 19.43 -15.28
N ASN A 156 5.95 20.34 -14.45
CA ASN A 156 6.63 20.87 -13.26
C ASN A 156 6.47 20.00 -12.00
N LEU A 157 5.81 18.84 -12.09
CA LEU A 157 5.55 17.95 -10.95
C LEU A 157 5.95 16.50 -11.27
N ARG A 158 6.89 16.28 -12.18
CA ARG A 158 7.29 14.95 -12.64
C ARG A 158 8.20 14.22 -11.66
N THR A 159 8.89 14.95 -10.80
CA THR A 159 9.81 14.38 -9.83
C THR A 159 9.41 14.71 -8.41
N THR A 160 9.84 13.88 -7.46
CA THR A 160 9.58 14.11 -6.03
C THR A 160 10.14 15.47 -5.56
N PRO A 161 11.36 15.88 -5.93
CA PRO A 161 11.85 17.21 -5.60
C PRO A 161 11.00 18.36 -6.17
N GLN A 162 10.44 18.20 -7.37
CA GLN A 162 9.56 19.23 -7.95
C GLN A 162 8.23 19.36 -7.21
N ALA A 163 7.70 18.25 -6.68
CA ALA A 163 6.41 18.26 -5.97
C ALA A 163 6.53 18.65 -4.51
N PHE A 164 7.61 18.26 -3.83
CA PHE A 164 7.76 18.40 -2.37
C PHE A 164 8.94 19.28 -1.95
N GLY A 165 9.84 19.68 -2.84
CA GLY A 165 11.00 20.50 -2.51
C GLY A 165 12.23 19.68 -2.13
N ASP A 166 12.98 20.15 -1.13
CA ASP A 166 14.29 19.62 -0.76
C ASP A 166 14.22 18.23 -0.12
N LYS A 167 15.24 17.40 -0.39
CA LYS A 167 15.45 16.14 0.30
C LYS A 167 15.98 16.40 1.72
N LEU A 168 15.13 16.19 2.72
CA LEU A 168 15.45 16.49 4.12
C LEU A 168 16.25 15.38 4.79
N HIS A 169 15.93 14.11 4.50
CA HIS A 169 16.61 12.95 5.08
C HIS A 169 16.57 11.75 4.12
N THR A 170 17.57 10.89 4.25
CA THR A 170 17.69 9.67 3.46
C THR A 170 18.04 8.50 4.36
N TYR A 171 17.27 7.40 4.26
CA TYR A 171 17.56 6.10 4.82
C TYR A 171 17.13 5.03 3.81
N THR A 172 18.08 4.61 3.00
CA THR A 172 17.81 3.72 1.85
C THR A 172 17.71 2.27 2.28
N ILE A 173 17.33 1.40 1.34
CA ILE A 173 17.34 -0.05 1.55
C ILE A 173 18.75 -0.57 1.87
N VAL A 174 19.79 0.06 1.33
CA VAL A 174 21.18 -0.30 1.60
C VAL A 174 21.54 0.01 3.06
N ASP A 175 21.16 1.19 3.55
CA ASP A 175 21.36 1.57 4.94
C ASP A 175 20.62 0.61 5.87
N ALA A 176 19.39 0.26 5.56
CA ALA A 176 18.56 -0.66 6.34
C ALA A 176 19.12 -2.10 6.37
N ILE A 177 19.73 -2.57 5.28
CA ILE A 177 20.42 -3.86 5.24
C ILE A 177 21.70 -3.82 6.09
N ASN A 178 22.49 -2.75 5.99
CA ASN A 178 23.71 -2.58 6.78
C ASN A 178 23.42 -2.53 8.28
N ASP A 179 22.32 -1.89 8.67
CA ASP A 179 21.86 -1.82 10.05
C ASP A 179 21.11 -3.08 10.52
N SER A 180 21.00 -4.11 9.67
CA SER A 180 20.27 -5.36 9.94
C SER A 180 18.76 -5.16 10.22
N ASN A 181 18.19 -4.07 9.81
CA ASN A 181 16.74 -3.79 9.88
C ASN A 181 15.96 -4.45 8.74
N VAL A 182 16.62 -4.72 7.63
CA VAL A 182 16.07 -5.41 6.45
C VAL A 182 17.03 -6.54 6.07
N LEU A 183 16.48 -7.70 5.73
CA LEU A 183 17.28 -8.82 5.25
C LEU A 183 17.84 -8.53 3.85
N PRO A 184 19.07 -8.93 3.54
CA PRO A 184 19.60 -8.84 2.20
C PRO A 184 18.77 -9.69 1.23
N PHE A 185 18.60 -9.20 0.02
CA PHE A 185 17.84 -9.87 -1.03
C PHE A 185 18.65 -9.98 -2.31
N ARG A 186 18.23 -10.89 -3.17
CA ARG A 186 18.77 -11.08 -4.51
C ARG A 186 17.68 -10.93 -5.54
N ILE A 187 17.98 -10.24 -6.63
CA ILE A 187 17.08 -10.08 -7.78
C ILE A 187 17.59 -10.96 -8.92
N ASP A 188 16.75 -11.86 -9.39
CA ASP A 188 17.01 -12.67 -10.58
C ASP A 188 16.03 -12.23 -11.68
N TYR A 189 16.58 -11.81 -12.83
CA TYR A 189 15.79 -11.41 -13.99
C TYR A 189 15.63 -12.58 -14.96
N ILE A 190 14.38 -12.95 -15.26
CA ILE A 190 14.06 -14.01 -16.20
C ILE A 190 13.32 -13.42 -17.40
N LYS A 191 13.95 -13.44 -18.57
CA LYS A 191 13.33 -12.91 -19.78
C LYS A 191 12.38 -13.93 -20.37
N THR A 192 11.09 -13.68 -20.30
CA THR A 192 10.01 -14.57 -20.78
C THR A 192 9.40 -14.12 -22.13
N ILE A 193 9.76 -12.92 -22.63
CA ILE A 193 9.28 -12.36 -23.90
C ILE A 193 10.47 -11.88 -24.72
N LYS A 194 10.43 -12.15 -26.03
CA LYS A 194 11.36 -11.56 -27.00
C LYS A 194 10.62 -10.46 -27.75
N GLU A 195 11.02 -9.21 -27.59
CA GLU A 195 10.49 -8.10 -28.36
C GLU A 195 11.06 -8.14 -29.80
N LYS A 196 10.20 -7.97 -30.80
CA LYS A 196 10.64 -7.76 -32.18
C LYS A 196 11.12 -6.32 -32.35
N SER A 197 12.32 -6.13 -32.84
CA SER A 197 12.84 -4.80 -33.22
C SER A 197 12.04 -4.26 -34.40
N GLY A 198 11.64 -2.99 -34.35
CA GLY A 198 11.06 -2.26 -35.49
C GLY A 198 9.60 -1.77 -35.34
N ILE A 199 8.94 -1.96 -34.22
CA ILE A 199 7.62 -1.39 -33.94
C ILE A 199 7.82 -0.07 -33.20
N ASN A 200 7.43 1.05 -33.84
CA ASN A 200 7.60 2.40 -33.27
C ASN A 200 6.37 2.95 -32.55
N ASP A 201 5.22 2.30 -32.66
CA ASP A 201 3.98 2.73 -32.05
C ASP A 201 3.86 2.15 -30.62
N GLU A 202 3.81 3.02 -29.62
CA GLU A 202 3.76 2.61 -28.22
C GLU A 202 2.45 1.93 -27.84
N GLN A 203 1.33 2.30 -28.48
CA GLN A 203 0.03 1.67 -28.21
C GLN A 203 -0.02 0.25 -28.79
N VAL A 204 0.51 0.06 -29.99
CA VAL A 204 0.61 -1.28 -30.60
C VAL A 204 1.55 -2.17 -29.80
N LYS A 205 2.68 -1.62 -29.32
CA LYS A 205 3.58 -2.34 -28.41
C LYS A 205 2.90 -2.75 -27.10
N ALA A 206 2.05 -1.91 -26.55
CA ALA A 206 1.32 -2.22 -25.31
C ALA A 206 0.32 -3.36 -25.51
N ILE A 207 -0.48 -3.32 -26.57
CA ILE A 207 -1.47 -4.35 -26.93
C ILE A 207 -0.79 -5.70 -27.24
N ASP A 208 0.29 -5.69 -28.00
CA ASP A 208 1.04 -6.88 -28.34
C ASP A 208 1.74 -7.46 -27.10
N ARG A 209 2.20 -6.61 -26.19
CA ARG A 209 2.79 -7.03 -24.92
C ARG A 209 1.78 -7.69 -24.00
N GLU A 210 0.58 -7.14 -23.87
CA GLU A 210 -0.48 -7.70 -23.06
C GLU A 210 -0.90 -9.08 -23.58
N LYS A 211 -1.15 -9.23 -24.89
CA LYS A 211 -1.44 -10.51 -25.52
C LYS A 211 -0.31 -11.54 -25.29
N ALA A 212 0.94 -11.10 -25.42
CA ALA A 212 2.09 -11.98 -25.19
C ALA A 212 2.22 -12.38 -23.70
N LEU A 213 1.82 -11.53 -22.76
CA LEU A 213 1.81 -11.84 -21.34
C LEU A 213 0.74 -12.88 -20.98
N LEU A 214 -0.39 -12.88 -21.66
CA LEU A 214 -1.52 -13.78 -21.44
C LEU A 214 -1.48 -15.05 -22.33
N GLU A 215 -0.44 -15.22 -23.15
CA GLU A 215 -0.29 -16.39 -24.00
C GLU A 215 -0.25 -17.69 -23.18
N PRO A 216 -1.17 -18.65 -23.42
CA PRO A 216 -1.31 -19.84 -22.58
C PRO A 216 -0.03 -20.67 -22.47
N ARG A 217 0.72 -20.78 -23.56
CA ARG A 217 1.99 -21.52 -23.57
C ARG A 217 3.02 -20.85 -22.66
N ARG A 218 3.09 -19.53 -22.67
CA ARG A 218 3.97 -18.78 -21.79
C ARG A 218 3.57 -18.95 -20.32
N ILE A 219 2.27 -18.87 -20.02
CA ILE A 219 1.71 -19.09 -18.68
C ILE A 219 2.11 -20.47 -18.16
N ALA A 220 1.94 -21.50 -18.98
CA ALA A 220 2.30 -22.88 -18.61
C ALA A 220 3.80 -23.01 -18.29
N GLU A 221 4.68 -22.42 -19.09
CA GLU A 221 6.13 -22.46 -18.86
C GLU A 221 6.54 -21.65 -17.62
N VAL A 222 5.91 -20.52 -17.35
CA VAL A 222 6.17 -19.72 -16.14
C VAL A 222 5.74 -20.50 -14.89
N VAL A 223 4.56 -21.12 -14.89
CA VAL A 223 4.07 -21.95 -13.78
C VAL A 223 5.00 -23.13 -13.54
N LYS A 224 5.41 -23.81 -14.62
CA LYS A 224 6.38 -24.90 -14.55
C LYS A 224 7.70 -24.46 -13.92
N TYR A 225 8.26 -23.33 -14.38
CA TYR A 225 9.49 -22.77 -13.84
C TYR A 225 9.37 -22.46 -12.34
N ILE A 226 8.27 -21.83 -11.92
CA ILE A 226 8.01 -21.53 -10.50
C ILE A 226 8.00 -22.82 -9.67
N ARG A 227 7.31 -23.86 -10.13
CA ARG A 227 7.23 -25.15 -9.44
C ARG A 227 8.59 -25.83 -9.29
N GLU A 228 9.37 -25.86 -10.37
CA GLU A 228 10.69 -26.49 -10.39
C GLU A 228 11.69 -25.81 -9.47
N HIS A 229 11.55 -24.49 -9.26
CA HIS A 229 12.48 -23.70 -8.44
C HIS A 229 11.92 -23.34 -7.07
N PHE A 230 10.68 -23.72 -6.75
CA PHE A 230 10.01 -23.31 -5.52
C PHE A 230 10.78 -23.70 -4.26
N GLU A 231 11.17 -24.95 -4.14
CA GLU A 231 11.92 -25.44 -2.97
C GLU A 231 13.27 -24.76 -2.81
N GLN A 232 13.97 -24.54 -3.92
CA GLN A 232 15.26 -23.85 -3.91
C GLN A 232 15.13 -22.40 -3.44
N LYS A 233 14.10 -21.68 -3.94
CA LYS A 233 13.87 -20.26 -3.64
C LYS A 233 13.29 -20.05 -2.25
N THR A 234 12.36 -20.90 -1.84
CA THR A 234 11.66 -20.78 -0.54
C THR A 234 12.35 -21.55 0.59
N LYS A 235 13.36 -22.37 0.28
CA LYS A 235 14.08 -23.21 1.25
C LYS A 235 13.16 -24.17 2.03
N ARG A 236 12.01 -24.53 1.46
CA ARG A 236 10.91 -25.23 2.12
C ARG A 236 11.34 -26.48 2.89
N ASN A 237 12.23 -27.29 2.34
CA ASN A 237 12.62 -28.58 2.91
C ASN A 237 14.09 -28.61 3.40
N ARG A 238 14.80 -27.48 3.37
CA ARG A 238 16.25 -27.48 3.61
C ARG A 238 16.66 -26.82 4.92
N GLU A 239 15.92 -25.82 5.34
CA GLU A 239 16.28 -25.02 6.51
C GLU A 239 15.07 -24.75 7.40
N SER A 240 15.27 -24.82 8.70
CA SER A 240 14.29 -24.36 9.67
C SER A 240 14.82 -23.15 10.41
N PHE A 241 13.99 -22.13 10.51
CA PHE A 241 14.30 -20.87 11.15
C PHE A 241 13.58 -20.79 12.49
N GLY A 242 14.32 -20.48 13.57
CA GLY A 242 13.72 -20.17 14.85
C GLY A 242 13.67 -18.66 15.03
N PHE A 243 12.49 -18.13 15.35
CA PHE A 243 12.33 -16.75 15.71
C PHE A 243 11.46 -16.62 16.95
N THR A 244 11.58 -15.49 17.63
CA THR A 244 10.85 -15.24 18.86
C THR A 244 9.71 -14.28 18.56
N VAL A 245 8.48 -14.71 18.82
CA VAL A 245 7.26 -13.91 18.66
C VAL A 245 6.83 -13.39 20.02
N LEU A 246 6.47 -12.13 20.08
CA LEU A 246 5.82 -11.54 21.24
C LEU A 246 4.34 -11.90 21.20
N THR A 247 3.86 -12.72 22.14
CA THR A 247 2.48 -13.23 22.16
C THR A 247 1.47 -12.24 22.75
N ASN A 248 1.93 -11.28 23.54
CA ASN A 248 1.09 -10.25 24.16
C ASN A 248 1.36 -8.84 23.61
N VAL A 249 1.52 -8.74 22.28
CA VAL A 249 1.81 -7.47 21.59
C VAL A 249 0.82 -6.37 21.94
N GLN A 250 -0.48 -6.68 21.99
CA GLN A 250 -1.51 -5.70 22.30
C GLN A 250 -1.41 -5.16 23.74
N GLU A 251 -1.13 -6.03 24.70
CA GLU A 251 -0.96 -5.63 26.11
C GLU A 251 0.28 -4.73 26.27
N VAL A 252 1.41 -5.12 25.67
CA VAL A 252 2.66 -4.36 25.73
C VAL A 252 2.54 -3.04 25.01
N ALA A 253 1.88 -3.01 23.83
CA ALA A 253 1.71 -1.80 23.03
C ALA A 253 0.74 -0.79 23.67
N SER A 254 -0.23 -1.25 24.47
CA SER A 254 -1.16 -0.38 25.17
C SER A 254 -0.63 0.18 26.49
N SER A 255 0.48 -0.34 27.01
CA SER A 255 1.08 0.12 28.26
C SER A 255 1.70 1.51 28.13
N LYS A 256 1.38 2.41 29.05
CA LYS A 256 1.94 3.77 29.09
C LYS A 256 3.37 3.82 29.63
N LYS A 257 3.81 2.79 30.33
CA LYS A 257 5.16 2.69 30.88
C LYS A 257 5.85 1.44 30.35
N ARG A 258 7.05 1.62 29.82
CA ARG A 258 7.84 0.58 29.14
C ARG A 258 8.07 -0.71 29.95
N ASN A 259 7.94 -0.67 31.28
CA ASN A 259 8.24 -1.79 32.19
C ASN A 259 7.02 -2.27 33.00
N GLU A 260 5.80 -1.86 32.67
CA GLU A 260 4.61 -2.25 33.43
C GLU A 260 4.05 -3.61 33.04
N ILE A 261 4.31 -4.05 31.81
CA ILE A 261 3.81 -5.33 31.29
C ILE A 261 5.00 -6.18 30.87
N GLU A 262 5.07 -7.38 31.44
CA GLU A 262 6.07 -8.36 31.08
C GLU A 262 5.86 -8.87 29.67
N GLU A 263 6.89 -8.81 28.82
CA GLU A 263 6.89 -9.34 27.48
C GLU A 263 6.81 -10.87 27.48
N LYS A 264 5.71 -11.44 27.04
CA LYS A 264 5.55 -12.89 26.87
C LYS A 264 6.11 -13.30 25.50
N LYS A 265 7.25 -13.95 25.49
CA LYS A 265 7.96 -14.39 24.30
C LYS A 265 7.78 -15.89 24.07
N GLN A 266 7.37 -16.27 22.86
CA GLN A 266 7.30 -17.66 22.42
C GLN A 266 8.28 -17.89 21.27
N ARG A 267 9.08 -18.96 21.37
CA ARG A 267 9.94 -19.37 20.25
C ARG A 267 9.13 -20.21 19.28
N VAL A 268 9.00 -19.73 18.06
CA VAL A 268 8.31 -20.40 16.95
C VAL A 268 9.34 -20.90 15.95
N ARG A 269 9.11 -22.08 15.42
CA ARG A 269 9.96 -22.68 14.39
C ARG A 269 9.19 -22.77 13.09
N MET A 270 9.74 -22.24 12.01
CA MET A 270 9.17 -22.26 10.69
C MET A 270 10.14 -22.94 9.72
N THR A 271 9.60 -23.75 8.83
CA THR A 271 10.35 -24.43 7.76
C THR A 271 10.07 -23.73 6.42
N GLY A 272 11.10 -23.14 5.84
CA GLY A 272 11.00 -22.42 4.56
C GLY A 272 10.21 -21.12 4.63
N PHE A 273 9.95 -20.55 3.47
CA PHE A 273 9.24 -19.29 3.29
C PHE A 273 8.06 -19.46 2.34
N ASN A 274 7.05 -18.60 2.50
CA ASN A 274 5.98 -18.43 1.51
C ASN A 274 6.49 -17.64 0.30
N SER A 275 5.72 -17.66 -0.78
CA SER A 275 6.02 -16.93 -2.00
C SER A 275 4.80 -16.12 -2.42
N ILE A 276 5.01 -14.88 -2.83
CA ILE A 276 3.99 -14.04 -3.45
C ILE A 276 4.29 -13.93 -4.94
N PHE A 277 3.29 -14.24 -5.76
CA PHE A 277 3.36 -14.11 -7.21
C PHE A 277 2.40 -13.01 -7.67
N ALA A 278 2.94 -11.84 -7.98
CA ALA A 278 2.16 -10.71 -8.46
C ALA A 278 2.03 -10.73 -9.99
N VAL A 279 0.84 -10.43 -10.48
CA VAL A 279 0.49 -10.38 -11.91
C VAL A 279 -0.12 -9.05 -12.30
N SER A 280 -0.18 -8.76 -13.60
CA SER A 280 -0.55 -7.44 -14.13
C SER A 280 -2.05 -7.14 -14.13
N SER A 281 -2.91 -8.15 -14.04
CA SER A 281 -4.38 -7.97 -14.11
C SER A 281 -5.12 -9.12 -13.43
N ILE A 282 -6.42 -8.93 -13.19
CA ILE A 282 -7.31 -9.97 -12.66
C ILE A 282 -7.40 -11.14 -13.65
N ASP A 283 -7.47 -10.89 -14.96
CA ASP A 283 -7.49 -11.93 -15.97
C ASP A 283 -6.20 -12.76 -15.98
N ALA A 284 -5.06 -12.11 -15.82
CA ALA A 284 -3.80 -12.83 -15.62
C ALA A 284 -3.84 -13.69 -14.36
N ALA A 285 -4.38 -13.18 -13.24
CA ALA A 285 -4.50 -13.94 -11.99
C ALA A 285 -5.36 -15.20 -12.18
N LYS A 286 -6.51 -15.08 -12.87
CA LYS A 286 -7.39 -16.20 -13.20
C LYS A 286 -6.64 -17.27 -14.04
N LEU A 287 -5.99 -16.84 -15.12
CA LEU A 287 -5.28 -17.75 -16.03
C LEU A 287 -4.12 -18.48 -15.33
N TYR A 288 -3.32 -17.76 -14.54
CA TYR A 288 -2.23 -18.38 -13.77
C TYR A 288 -2.76 -19.33 -12.69
N TYR A 289 -3.82 -18.95 -11.97
CA TYR A 289 -4.42 -19.81 -10.96
C TYR A 289 -4.92 -21.12 -11.56
N MET A 290 -5.65 -21.06 -12.68
CA MET A 290 -6.15 -22.24 -13.39
C MET A 290 -5.01 -23.14 -13.88
N GLU A 291 -3.95 -22.56 -14.42
CA GLU A 291 -2.79 -23.34 -14.87
C GLU A 291 -2.04 -23.97 -13.69
N PHE A 292 -1.91 -23.26 -12.56
CA PHE A 292 -1.38 -23.85 -11.34
C PHE A 292 -2.23 -25.03 -10.89
N GLN A 293 -3.55 -24.89 -10.82
CA GLN A 293 -4.46 -25.99 -10.43
C GLN A 293 -4.32 -27.20 -11.37
N LYS A 294 -4.24 -26.96 -12.67
CA LYS A 294 -4.03 -28.01 -13.66
C LYS A 294 -2.73 -28.76 -13.41
N GLN A 295 -1.60 -28.05 -13.29
CA GLN A 295 -0.31 -28.67 -13.07
C GLN A 295 -0.18 -29.31 -11.67
N MET A 296 -0.93 -28.85 -10.66
CA MET A 296 -0.97 -29.47 -9.33
C MET A 296 -1.72 -30.82 -9.33
N LYS A 297 -2.71 -31.02 -10.20
CA LYS A 297 -3.39 -32.30 -10.36
C LYS A 297 -2.45 -33.40 -10.87
N GLU A 298 -1.49 -33.02 -11.71
CA GLU A 298 -0.48 -33.92 -12.27
C GLU A 298 0.74 -34.12 -11.34
N ALA A 299 0.88 -33.30 -10.31
CA ALA A 299 2.02 -33.30 -9.38
C ALA A 299 1.89 -34.41 -8.33
N THR A 300 3.03 -35.01 -7.95
CA THR A 300 3.08 -35.90 -6.79
C THR A 300 2.77 -35.12 -5.50
N GLU A 301 2.30 -35.83 -4.47
CA GLU A 301 1.93 -35.21 -3.19
C GLU A 301 3.05 -34.36 -2.58
N ALA A 302 4.30 -34.79 -2.69
CA ALA A 302 5.47 -34.07 -2.23
C ALA A 302 5.73 -32.75 -3.02
N GLN A 303 5.28 -32.68 -4.28
CA GLN A 303 5.46 -31.52 -5.15
C GLN A 303 4.25 -30.57 -5.16
N ARG A 304 3.16 -30.94 -4.49
CA ARG A 304 1.97 -30.09 -4.44
C ARG A 304 2.22 -28.83 -3.62
N LEU A 305 1.89 -27.70 -4.21
CA LEU A 305 1.89 -26.40 -3.57
C LEU A 305 0.48 -26.05 -3.13
N ARG A 306 0.35 -25.38 -2.00
CA ARG A 306 -0.90 -24.73 -1.58
C ARG A 306 -0.92 -23.36 -2.21
N ILE A 307 -1.94 -23.09 -3.02
CA ILE A 307 -2.03 -21.88 -3.81
C ILE A 307 -3.33 -21.19 -3.47
N ALA A 308 -3.24 -19.94 -3.09
CA ALA A 308 -4.37 -19.04 -2.89
C ALA A 308 -4.24 -17.85 -3.84
N THR A 309 -5.33 -17.21 -4.19
CA THR A 309 -5.34 -15.98 -4.98
C THR A 309 -6.19 -14.93 -4.30
N ILE A 310 -5.71 -13.70 -4.28
CA ILE A 310 -6.45 -12.54 -3.84
C ILE A 310 -6.39 -11.47 -4.92
N TYR A 311 -7.48 -10.81 -5.14
CA TYR A 311 -7.57 -9.56 -5.87
C TYR A 311 -8.76 -8.77 -5.35
N SER A 312 -8.68 -7.47 -5.45
CA SER A 312 -9.75 -6.56 -5.08
C SER A 312 -10.05 -5.65 -6.25
N TYR A 313 -11.27 -5.17 -6.30
CA TYR A 313 -11.63 -4.07 -7.17
C TYR A 313 -10.99 -2.79 -6.60
N GLY A 314 -9.84 -2.46 -7.09
CA GLY A 314 -9.13 -1.24 -6.72
C GLY A 314 -9.19 -0.25 -7.85
N VAL A 315 -9.76 0.89 -7.56
CA VAL A 315 -10.02 2.03 -8.43
C VAL A 315 -8.81 2.39 -9.30
N ASN A 316 -8.86 1.97 -10.57
CA ASN A 316 -8.16 2.63 -11.68
C ASN A 316 -9.15 3.26 -12.68
N GLU A 317 -10.45 3.30 -12.35
CA GLU A 317 -11.45 3.97 -13.17
C GLU A 317 -11.84 5.29 -12.54
N GLU A 318 -11.95 6.31 -13.38
CA GLU A 318 -12.46 7.63 -13.06
C GLU A 318 -13.81 7.48 -12.34
N VAL A 319 -13.88 7.93 -11.10
CA VAL A 319 -15.12 7.94 -10.32
C VAL A 319 -16.05 8.94 -10.97
N THR A 320 -17.00 8.46 -11.73
CA THR A 320 -18.16 9.24 -12.17
C THR A 320 -19.16 9.32 -11.03
N ASP A 321 -19.25 10.54 -10.49
CA ASP A 321 -20.37 11.16 -9.79
C ASP A 321 -21.19 10.43 -8.70
N ASP A 322 -21.22 11.12 -7.58
CA ASP A 322 -22.30 11.34 -6.62
C ASP A 322 -22.57 10.40 -5.45
N PHE A 323 -21.99 9.22 -5.35
CA PHE A 323 -22.12 8.43 -4.11
C PHE A 323 -20.78 7.81 -3.69
N VAL A 324 -20.05 8.51 -2.81
CA VAL A 324 -18.97 7.89 -2.03
C VAL A 324 -19.64 7.18 -0.84
N GLU A 325 -20.46 6.17 -1.11
CA GLU A 325 -20.87 5.17 -0.14
C GLU A 325 -19.83 4.04 -0.18
N ASP A 326 -19.18 3.85 0.97
CA ASP A 326 -18.31 2.70 1.28
C ASP A 326 -17.39 2.18 0.18
N GLU A 327 -16.38 2.99 -0.18
CA GLU A 327 -15.22 2.48 -0.90
C GLU A 327 -14.36 1.57 0.00
N ASN A 328 -14.81 0.39 0.31
CA ASN A 328 -13.95 -0.67 0.74
C ASN A 328 -13.20 -1.18 -0.49
N SER A 329 -11.90 -0.92 -0.60
CA SER A 329 -11.03 -1.51 -1.63
C SER A 329 -10.97 -3.04 -1.51
N GLU A 330 -11.43 -3.57 -0.39
CA GLU A 330 -11.62 -4.98 -0.09
C GLU A 330 -13.04 -5.48 -0.46
N ASN A 331 -13.86 -4.66 -1.12
CA ASN A 331 -15.22 -5.04 -1.51
C ASN A 331 -15.22 -5.71 -2.89
N THR A 332 -16.03 -6.75 -3.02
CA THR A 332 -16.23 -7.48 -4.28
C THR A 332 -17.32 -6.86 -5.16
N ASP A 333 -18.03 -5.83 -4.71
CA ASP A 333 -19.22 -5.28 -5.37
C ASP A 333 -18.92 -4.65 -6.74
N GLY A 334 -17.72 -4.15 -6.96
CA GLY A 334 -17.27 -3.62 -8.24
C GLY A 334 -16.73 -4.66 -9.23
N LEU A 335 -16.61 -5.93 -8.85
CA LEU A 335 -16.16 -6.99 -9.74
C LEU A 335 -17.28 -7.39 -10.71
N ASP A 336 -16.90 -7.69 -11.95
CA ASP A 336 -17.81 -8.35 -12.89
C ASP A 336 -18.22 -9.74 -12.38
N GLN A 337 -19.36 -10.26 -12.86
CA GLN A 337 -19.91 -11.53 -12.40
C GLN A 337 -18.90 -12.69 -12.56
N SER A 338 -18.17 -12.73 -13.69
CA SER A 338 -17.16 -13.77 -13.95
C SER A 338 -16.00 -13.72 -12.95
N SER A 339 -15.60 -12.55 -12.53
CA SER A 339 -14.53 -12.39 -11.52
C SER A 339 -15.00 -12.77 -10.13
N ARG A 340 -16.27 -12.52 -9.79
CA ARG A 340 -16.87 -12.97 -8.53
C ARG A 340 -16.97 -14.48 -8.47
N ASP A 341 -17.55 -15.10 -9.51
CA ASP A 341 -17.70 -16.56 -9.60
C ASP A 341 -16.35 -17.28 -9.49
N PHE A 342 -15.33 -16.69 -10.12
CA PHE A 342 -13.96 -17.22 -10.00
C PHE A 342 -13.40 -17.09 -8.59
N LEU A 343 -13.63 -15.94 -7.92
CA LEU A 343 -13.17 -15.72 -6.55
C LEU A 343 -13.87 -16.66 -5.57
N ASP A 344 -15.18 -16.92 -5.74
CA ASP A 344 -15.94 -17.89 -4.96
C ASP A 344 -15.36 -19.30 -5.08
N MET A 345 -15.00 -19.70 -6.31
CA MET A 345 -14.30 -20.97 -6.56
C MET A 345 -12.95 -21.02 -5.82
N ALA A 346 -12.14 -19.98 -5.94
CA ALA A 346 -10.82 -19.93 -5.31
C ALA A 346 -10.89 -19.93 -3.78
N ILE A 347 -11.89 -19.24 -3.19
CA ILE A 347 -12.15 -19.27 -1.75
C ILE A 347 -12.62 -20.67 -1.31
N THR A 348 -13.44 -21.35 -2.12
CA THR A 348 -13.87 -22.73 -1.83
C THR A 348 -12.65 -23.65 -1.77
N ASP A 349 -11.75 -23.58 -2.77
CA ASP A 349 -10.49 -24.33 -2.77
C ASP A 349 -9.64 -24.04 -1.52
N TYR A 350 -9.57 -22.76 -1.13
CA TYR A 350 -8.85 -22.32 0.07
C TYR A 350 -9.47 -22.94 1.34
N ASN A 351 -10.78 -22.86 1.48
CA ASN A 351 -11.50 -23.44 2.61
C ASN A 351 -11.25 -24.96 2.75
N GLU A 352 -11.19 -25.67 1.63
CA GLU A 352 -10.86 -27.10 1.63
C GLU A 352 -9.42 -27.36 2.09
N MET A 353 -8.45 -26.54 1.61
CA MET A 353 -7.04 -26.69 1.95
C MET A 353 -6.73 -26.37 3.42
N PHE A 354 -7.37 -25.35 3.97
CA PHE A 354 -7.02 -24.81 5.30
C PHE A 354 -8.09 -25.04 6.37
N LYS A 355 -9.21 -25.72 6.00
CA LYS A 355 -10.33 -26.02 6.91
C LYS A 355 -10.96 -24.75 7.49
N THR A 356 -11.09 -23.73 6.66
CA THR A 356 -11.73 -22.46 6.96
C THR A 356 -13.16 -22.41 6.39
N ASN A 357 -13.87 -21.29 6.63
CA ASN A 357 -15.25 -21.09 6.14
C ASN A 357 -15.46 -19.64 5.71
N TYR A 358 -14.67 -19.21 4.74
CA TYR A 358 -14.77 -17.90 4.12
C TYR A 358 -15.72 -17.93 2.92
N ASP A 359 -16.27 -16.79 2.57
CA ASP A 359 -17.05 -16.55 1.35
C ASP A 359 -16.86 -15.10 0.88
N THR A 360 -17.47 -14.74 -0.23
CA THR A 360 -17.39 -13.38 -0.80
C THR A 360 -18.31 -12.36 -0.14
N SER A 361 -19.02 -12.71 0.95
CA SER A 361 -19.71 -11.71 1.77
C SER A 361 -18.69 -10.77 2.43
N SER A 362 -19.05 -9.49 2.54
CA SER A 362 -18.17 -8.40 2.95
C SER A 362 -17.26 -8.74 4.15
N ASP A 363 -17.83 -9.20 5.27
CA ASP A 363 -17.06 -9.46 6.49
C ASP A 363 -16.15 -10.70 6.39
N LYS A 364 -16.64 -11.76 5.73
CA LYS A 364 -15.87 -12.99 5.57
C LYS A 364 -14.80 -12.86 4.51
N PHE A 365 -15.05 -12.07 3.47
CA PHE A 365 -14.04 -11.76 2.48
C PHE A 365 -12.88 -10.96 3.06
N GLN A 366 -13.14 -9.98 3.92
CA GLN A 366 -12.09 -9.26 4.62
C GLN A 366 -11.23 -10.18 5.50
N ASN A 367 -11.84 -11.17 6.16
CA ASN A 367 -11.10 -12.13 6.95
C ASN A 367 -10.26 -13.06 6.06
N TYR A 368 -10.82 -13.53 4.92
CA TYR A 368 -10.06 -14.26 3.90
C TYR A 368 -8.86 -13.46 3.39
N TYR A 369 -9.08 -12.20 3.03
CA TYR A 369 -8.02 -11.30 2.56
C TYR A 369 -6.87 -11.18 3.58
N LYS A 370 -7.23 -10.98 4.86
CA LYS A 370 -6.24 -10.90 5.96
C LYS A 370 -5.50 -12.21 6.24
N ASP A 371 -6.15 -13.34 5.99
CA ASP A 371 -5.56 -14.66 6.23
C ASP A 371 -4.59 -15.06 5.11
N VAL A 372 -4.87 -14.62 3.88
CA VAL A 372 -4.01 -14.87 2.71
C VAL A 372 -2.85 -13.86 2.62
N SER A 373 -3.03 -12.60 3.05
CA SER A 373 -2.02 -11.54 2.99
C SER A 373 -1.08 -11.54 4.20
#